data_a3c68fa4851184478abd5f80b0d70767
#
_entry.id   a3c68fa4851184478abd5f80b0d70767
#
_cell.length_a   1.000
_cell.length_b   1.000
_cell.length_c   1.000
_cell.angle_alpha   90.00
_cell.angle_beta   90.00
_cell.angle_gamma   90.00
#
_symmetry.space_group_name_H-M   'P 1'
#
loop_
_entity.id
_entity.type
_entity.pdbx_description
1 polymer ?
#
loop_
_entity_poly.entity_id
_entity_poly.type
_entity_poly.pdbx_seq_one_letter_code
_entity_poly.pdbx_strand_id
1 'polypeptide(L)'
;MPLADPVVLESPVITIDSVDYVCAARSVRLIPSDMKADVKTFCNPGGERPSSTTWTLDVELLLSFGAVSTGTWNTLNAIRKMRKTCTVKYDDGATAVTNPLATFDIYVPTIPFVDGKIGDSMPVTITAIVIGEPVFTTA
;
A
#
# COMPACT_ATOMS: atom_id res chain seq x y z
N MET A 1 1.88 16.31 -27.65
CA MET A 1 1.18 16.83 -26.48
C MET A 1 2.01 16.52 -25.24
N PRO A 2 2.36 17.52 -24.43
CA PRO A 2 3.17 17.25 -23.25
C PRO A 2 2.36 16.50 -22.18
N LEU A 3 3.06 15.69 -21.38
CA LEU A 3 2.47 15.05 -20.22
C LEU A 3 2.25 16.08 -19.09
N ALA A 4 1.35 15.74 -18.17
CA ALA A 4 1.15 16.53 -16.95
C ALA A 4 2.42 16.56 -16.10
N ASP A 5 2.51 17.53 -15.21
CA ASP A 5 3.63 17.63 -14.28
C ASP A 5 3.71 16.42 -13.36
N PRO A 6 4.94 16.02 -12.96
CA PRO A 6 5.13 14.93 -12.01
C PRO A 6 4.45 15.19 -10.67
N VAL A 7 3.95 14.11 -10.05
CA VAL A 7 3.30 14.16 -8.73
C VAL A 7 4.35 14.15 -7.64
N VAL A 8 4.17 14.99 -6.62
CA VAL A 8 4.96 14.97 -5.39
C VAL A 8 4.07 14.50 -4.25
N LEU A 9 4.56 13.52 -3.49
CA LEU A 9 3.82 12.94 -2.37
C LEU A 9 4.04 13.79 -1.12
N GLU A 10 3.09 14.67 -0.80
CA GLU A 10 3.18 15.59 0.35
C GLU A 10 2.18 15.24 1.46
N SER A 11 0.93 15.03 1.10
CA SER A 11 -0.16 14.76 2.05
C SER A 11 -1.00 13.57 1.59
N PRO A 12 -0.40 12.35 1.52
CA PRO A 12 -1.13 11.17 1.06
C PRO A 12 -2.22 10.78 2.05
N VAL A 13 -3.23 10.09 1.56
CA VAL A 13 -4.21 9.39 2.40
C VAL A 13 -3.90 7.91 2.35
N ILE A 14 -3.72 7.30 3.51
CA ILE A 14 -3.46 5.87 3.66
C ILE A 14 -4.40 5.34 4.73
N THR A 15 -5.42 4.61 4.33
CA THR A 15 -6.35 4.03 5.30
C THR A 15 -6.29 2.51 5.29
N ILE A 16 -6.37 1.93 6.47
CA ILE A 16 -6.55 0.49 6.67
C ILE A 16 -7.73 0.36 7.62
N ASP A 17 -8.78 -0.35 7.19
CA ASP A 17 -10.01 -0.51 7.97
C ASP A 17 -10.61 0.85 8.39
N SER A 18 -10.62 1.81 7.47
CA SER A 18 -11.14 3.18 7.66
C SER A 18 -10.36 4.06 8.65
N VAL A 19 -9.22 3.60 9.15
CA VAL A 19 -8.33 4.40 9.99
C VAL A 19 -7.22 5.00 9.13
N ASP A 20 -7.00 6.32 9.21
CA ASP A 20 -5.97 7.02 8.45
C ASP A 20 -4.63 6.96 9.20
N TYR A 21 -3.62 6.43 8.53
CA TYR A 21 -2.26 6.28 9.07
C TYR A 21 -1.28 7.33 8.58
N VAL A 22 -1.72 8.38 7.90
CA VAL A 22 -0.82 9.38 7.31
C VAL A 22 0.11 10.02 8.33
N CYS A 23 -0.36 10.28 9.56
CA CYS A 23 0.47 10.89 10.59
C CYS A 23 1.54 9.95 11.16
N ALA A 24 1.40 8.65 10.98
CA ALA A 24 2.39 7.65 11.40
C ALA A 24 3.27 7.17 10.23
N ALA A 25 2.83 7.36 9.00
CA ALA A 25 3.50 6.85 7.82
C ALA A 25 4.69 7.72 7.40
N ARG A 26 5.80 7.07 7.08
CA ARG A 26 6.97 7.72 6.48
C ARG A 26 7.11 7.42 5.01
N SER A 27 6.63 6.29 4.55
CA SER A 27 6.60 5.93 3.14
C SER A 27 5.43 5.02 2.85
N VAL A 28 4.95 5.06 1.62
CA VAL A 28 3.92 4.16 1.11
C VAL A 28 4.27 3.77 -0.31
N ARG A 29 4.14 2.48 -0.61
CA ARG A 29 4.38 1.94 -1.95
C ARG A 29 3.33 0.89 -2.26
N LEU A 30 2.65 1.08 -3.38
CA LEU A 30 1.74 0.09 -3.95
C LEU A 30 2.32 -0.31 -5.30
N ILE A 31 2.93 -1.50 -5.38
CA ILE A 31 3.79 -1.89 -6.49
C ILE A 31 3.26 -3.15 -7.15
N PRO A 32 3.06 -3.11 -8.48
CA PRO A 32 2.73 -4.31 -9.23
C PRO A 32 3.99 -5.13 -9.56
N SER A 33 3.79 -6.43 -9.69
CA SER A 33 4.78 -7.34 -10.23
C SER A 33 4.09 -8.27 -11.23
N ASP A 34 4.50 -8.20 -12.49
CA ASP A 34 3.95 -9.02 -13.55
C ASP A 34 4.65 -10.37 -13.59
N MET A 35 3.88 -11.44 -13.64
CA MET A 35 4.37 -12.77 -13.99
C MET A 35 4.46 -12.87 -15.50
N LYS A 36 5.45 -13.59 -15.98
CA LYS A 36 5.65 -13.83 -17.42
C LYS A 36 5.30 -15.26 -17.77
N ALA A 37 4.57 -15.44 -18.85
CA ALA A 37 4.31 -16.74 -19.44
C ALA A 37 5.22 -16.94 -20.64
N ASP A 38 5.85 -18.11 -20.74
CA ASP A 38 6.60 -18.51 -21.92
C ASP A 38 5.63 -19.03 -22.97
N VAL A 39 5.50 -18.28 -24.07
CA VAL A 39 4.64 -18.63 -25.20
C VAL A 39 5.48 -18.82 -26.48
N LYS A 40 6.75 -19.21 -26.34
CA LYS A 40 7.64 -19.43 -27.48
C LYS A 40 7.14 -20.57 -28.36
N THR A 41 7.07 -20.29 -29.64
CA THR A 41 6.73 -21.27 -30.67
C THR A 41 7.64 -21.07 -31.87
N PHE A 42 7.57 -21.94 -32.86
CA PHE A 42 8.31 -21.76 -34.11
C PHE A 42 7.88 -20.49 -34.86
N CYS A 43 6.62 -20.05 -34.69
CA CYS A 43 6.07 -18.83 -35.29
C CYS A 43 6.32 -17.60 -34.43
N ASN A 44 6.68 -17.77 -33.16
CA ASN A 44 6.95 -16.68 -32.21
C ASN A 44 8.11 -17.02 -31.29
N PRO A 45 9.36 -17.01 -31.81
CA PRO A 45 10.52 -17.47 -31.05
C PRO A 45 10.95 -16.58 -29.91
N GLY A 46 10.48 -15.32 -29.84
CA GLY A 46 10.77 -14.36 -28.78
C GLY A 46 9.69 -14.22 -27.73
N GLY A 47 8.74 -15.16 -27.67
CA GLY A 47 7.48 -15.00 -26.98
C GLY A 47 7.49 -15.15 -25.46
N GLU A 48 7.82 -14.10 -24.75
CA GLU A 48 7.39 -13.95 -23.35
C GLU A 48 6.27 -12.93 -23.29
N ARG A 49 5.21 -13.23 -22.52
CA ARG A 49 4.08 -12.30 -22.33
C ARG A 49 3.74 -12.18 -20.85
N PRO A 50 3.34 -10.98 -20.39
CA PRO A 50 2.77 -10.86 -19.06
C PRO A 50 1.52 -11.73 -18.92
N SER A 51 1.41 -12.49 -17.83
CA SER A 51 0.25 -13.38 -17.59
C SER A 51 -0.65 -12.86 -16.49
N SER A 52 -0.11 -12.59 -15.32
CA SER A 52 -0.86 -12.09 -14.18
C SER A 52 -0.05 -11.05 -13.43
N THR A 53 -0.74 -10.16 -12.74
CA THR A 53 -0.11 -9.12 -11.93
C THR A 53 -0.43 -9.36 -10.46
N THR A 54 0.61 -9.35 -9.63
CA THR A 54 0.49 -9.36 -8.18
C THR A 54 0.86 -7.99 -7.65
N TRP A 55 -0.01 -7.41 -6.82
CA TRP A 55 0.24 -6.14 -6.19
C TRP A 55 0.71 -6.33 -4.76
N THR A 56 1.64 -5.50 -4.31
CA THR A 56 2.19 -5.51 -2.95
C THR A 56 2.11 -4.12 -2.36
N LEU A 57 1.62 -4.04 -1.12
CA LEU A 57 1.60 -2.80 -0.34
C LEU A 57 2.75 -2.83 0.65
N ASP A 58 3.64 -1.83 0.56
CA ASP A 58 4.69 -1.57 1.54
C ASP A 58 4.43 -0.22 2.20
N VAL A 59 4.27 -0.20 3.51
CA VAL A 59 4.11 1.03 4.29
C VAL A 59 5.10 1.01 5.45
N GLU A 60 5.90 2.06 5.57
CA GLU A 60 6.76 2.27 6.72
C GLU A 60 6.04 3.19 7.70
N LEU A 61 5.79 2.67 8.90
CA LEU A 61 5.09 3.36 9.97
C LEU A 61 5.99 3.55 11.19
N LEU A 62 5.79 4.63 11.93
CA LEU A 62 6.35 4.81 13.25
C LEU A 62 5.39 4.21 14.28
N LEU A 63 5.89 3.37 15.16
CA LEU A 63 5.08 2.78 16.21
C LEU A 63 4.71 3.81 17.28
N SER A 64 3.49 3.73 17.74
CA SER A 64 2.99 4.43 18.90
C SER A 64 2.01 3.54 19.65
N PHE A 65 1.80 3.84 20.92
CA PHE A 65 0.91 3.08 21.79
C PHE A 65 -0.20 3.97 22.33
N GLY A 66 -1.38 3.41 22.46
CA GLY A 66 -2.56 4.10 22.93
C GLY A 66 -3.78 3.20 22.83
N ALA A 67 -4.97 3.78 22.93
CA ALA A 67 -6.19 3.04 22.69
C ALA A 67 -6.28 2.59 21.23
N VAL A 68 -7.10 1.59 20.93
CA VAL A 68 -7.45 1.24 19.56
C VAL A 68 -8.00 2.48 18.84
N SER A 69 -7.51 2.74 17.62
CA SER A 69 -7.74 3.93 16.81
C SER A 69 -6.86 5.14 17.14
N THR A 70 -6.03 5.10 18.16
CA THR A 70 -5.07 6.18 18.47
C THR A 70 -3.61 5.69 18.48
N GLY A 71 -3.32 4.51 19.01
CA GLY A 71 -2.00 3.92 18.96
C GLY A 71 -1.82 3.09 17.70
N THR A 72 -0.73 3.30 16.95
CA THR A 72 -0.46 2.59 15.71
C THR A 72 -0.37 1.08 15.93
N TRP A 73 0.42 0.66 16.93
CA TRP A 73 0.56 -0.77 17.24
C TRP A 73 -0.76 -1.38 17.71
N ASN A 74 -1.46 -0.70 18.63
CA ASN A 74 -2.70 -1.21 19.20
C ASN A 74 -3.79 -1.38 18.14
N THR A 75 -3.91 -0.42 17.23
CA THR A 75 -4.88 -0.44 16.14
C THR A 75 -4.60 -1.60 15.17
N LEU A 76 -3.36 -1.75 14.73
CA LEU A 76 -2.99 -2.81 13.80
C LEU A 76 -3.02 -4.20 14.44
N ASN A 77 -2.60 -4.32 15.69
CA ASN A 77 -2.64 -5.60 16.40
C ASN A 77 -4.07 -6.12 16.61
N ALA A 78 -5.04 -5.22 16.78
CA ALA A 78 -6.45 -5.59 16.92
C ALA A 78 -7.03 -6.24 15.66
N ILE A 79 -6.50 -5.93 14.49
CA ILE A 79 -6.97 -6.44 13.20
C ILE A 79 -5.97 -7.37 12.50
N ARG A 80 -4.92 -7.80 13.22
CA ARG A 80 -3.91 -8.69 12.65
C ARG A 80 -4.52 -9.96 12.07
N LYS A 81 -3.97 -10.42 10.94
CA LYS A 81 -4.42 -11.61 10.22
C LYS A 81 -5.87 -11.54 9.70
N MET A 82 -6.51 -10.39 9.78
CA MET A 82 -7.85 -10.18 9.22
C MET A 82 -7.74 -9.58 7.83
N ARG A 83 -8.72 -9.91 6.99
CA ARG A 83 -8.87 -9.26 5.68
C ARG A 83 -9.52 -7.89 5.89
N LYS A 84 -8.85 -6.83 5.49
CA LYS A 84 -9.33 -5.47 5.64
C LYS A 84 -9.15 -4.67 4.36
N THR A 85 -10.07 -3.74 4.13
CA THR A 85 -10.02 -2.84 2.98
C THR A 85 -9.09 -1.67 3.26
N CYS A 86 -8.22 -1.38 2.29
CA CYS A 86 -7.29 -0.28 2.33
C CYS A 86 -7.56 0.70 1.21
N THR A 87 -7.25 1.97 1.46
CA THR A 87 -7.26 3.00 0.42
C THR A 87 -5.97 3.79 0.45
N VAL A 88 -5.49 4.17 -0.73
CA VAL A 88 -4.31 5.02 -0.91
C VAL A 88 -4.62 6.10 -1.93
N LYS A 89 -4.25 7.33 -1.62
CA LYS A 89 -4.43 8.47 -2.49
C LYS A 89 -3.22 9.40 -2.34
N TYR A 90 -2.83 10.11 -3.41
CA TYR A 90 -1.64 10.97 -3.40
C TYR A 90 -1.82 12.23 -2.55
N ASP A 91 -3.02 12.76 -2.47
CA ASP A 91 -3.33 14.00 -1.79
C ASP A 91 -4.66 13.87 -1.05
N ASP A 92 -4.84 14.60 0.03
CA ASP A 92 -6.04 14.59 0.85
C ASP A 92 -7.23 15.33 0.24
N GLY A 93 -7.03 15.96 -0.92
CA GLY A 93 -8.11 16.60 -1.69
C GLY A 93 -9.12 15.60 -2.27
N ALA A 94 -10.10 16.12 -2.98
CA ALA A 94 -11.14 15.32 -3.58
C ALA A 94 -10.59 14.31 -4.60
N THR A 95 -11.20 13.13 -4.67
CA THR A 95 -10.87 12.14 -5.69
C THR A 95 -11.19 12.69 -7.09
N ALA A 96 -10.23 12.63 -7.98
CA ALA A 96 -10.33 13.14 -9.35
C ALA A 96 -9.36 12.40 -10.27
N VAL A 97 -9.41 12.69 -11.54
CA VAL A 97 -8.45 12.15 -12.54
C VAL A 97 -7.00 12.50 -12.15
N THR A 98 -6.78 13.68 -11.57
CA THR A 98 -5.47 14.13 -11.10
C THR A 98 -5.12 13.64 -9.69
N ASN A 99 -6.06 13.04 -8.97
CA ASN A 99 -5.90 12.51 -7.63
C ASN A 99 -6.69 11.21 -7.48
N PRO A 100 -6.28 10.13 -8.16
CA PRO A 100 -7.03 8.88 -8.13
C PRO A 100 -6.93 8.19 -6.78
N LEU A 101 -8.00 7.49 -6.42
CA LEU A 101 -8.08 6.68 -5.21
C LEU A 101 -7.90 5.21 -5.57
N ALA A 102 -6.92 4.56 -4.94
CA ALA A 102 -6.75 3.11 -5.03
C ALA A 102 -7.46 2.45 -3.84
N THR A 103 -8.33 1.50 -4.12
CA THR A 103 -9.04 0.70 -3.10
C THR A 103 -8.71 -0.77 -3.29
N PHE A 104 -8.31 -1.44 -2.24
CA PHE A 104 -7.90 -2.85 -2.29
C PHE A 104 -8.02 -3.50 -0.92
N ASP A 105 -8.01 -4.83 -0.89
CA ASP A 105 -8.02 -5.60 0.33
C ASP A 105 -6.65 -6.24 0.59
N ILE A 106 -6.29 -6.36 1.85
CA ILE A 106 -5.11 -7.08 2.30
C ILE A 106 -5.45 -7.97 3.49
N TYR A 107 -4.60 -8.96 3.77
CA TYR A 107 -4.53 -9.57 5.09
C TYR A 107 -3.52 -8.79 5.91
N VAL A 108 -3.95 -8.22 7.03
CA VAL A 108 -3.10 -7.40 7.88
C VAL A 108 -2.03 -8.28 8.53
N PRO A 109 -0.72 -8.00 8.33
CA PRO A 109 0.33 -8.77 8.94
C PRO A 109 0.45 -8.50 10.43
N THR A 110 1.09 -9.43 11.14
CA THR A 110 1.50 -9.20 12.53
C THR A 110 2.74 -8.32 12.52
N ILE A 111 2.72 -7.24 13.31
CA ILE A 111 3.83 -6.29 13.40
C ILE A 111 4.61 -6.50 14.72
N PRO A 112 5.91 -6.14 14.77
CA PRO A 112 6.69 -6.26 15.99
C PRO A 112 6.17 -5.31 17.06
N PHE A 113 6.30 -5.75 18.32
CA PHE A 113 5.98 -4.93 19.50
C PHE A 113 7.10 -3.95 19.82
N VAL A 114 8.34 -4.38 19.71
CA VAL A 114 9.53 -3.56 19.90
C VAL A 114 10.54 -3.87 18.81
N ASP A 115 10.97 -2.83 18.10
CA ASP A 115 12.01 -2.93 17.07
C ASP A 115 12.69 -1.57 16.93
N GLY A 116 13.61 -1.27 17.85
CA GLY A 116 14.26 0.03 17.85
C GLY A 116 15.44 0.10 18.77
N LYS A 117 16.10 1.25 18.76
CA LYS A 117 17.27 1.59 19.60
C LYS A 117 16.92 2.74 20.53
N ILE A 118 17.64 2.83 21.65
CA ILE A 118 17.49 3.93 22.60
C ILE A 118 17.76 5.27 21.88
N GLY A 119 16.84 6.20 22.04
CA GLY A 119 16.93 7.53 21.44
C GLY A 119 16.34 7.67 20.05
N ASP A 120 15.95 6.55 19.42
CA ASP A 120 15.36 6.54 18.08
C ASP A 120 13.86 6.23 18.15
N SER A 121 13.12 6.70 17.14
CA SER A 121 11.77 6.22 16.89
C SER A 121 11.79 4.76 16.44
N MET A 122 10.65 4.07 16.50
CA MET A 122 10.55 2.67 16.09
C MET A 122 9.87 2.57 14.71
N PRO A 123 10.62 2.64 13.60
CA PRO A 123 10.07 2.43 12.28
C PRO A 123 9.80 0.94 12.05
N VAL A 124 8.64 0.63 11.49
CA VAL A 124 8.24 -0.72 11.11
C VAL A 124 7.71 -0.69 9.69
N THR A 125 8.19 -1.61 8.85
CA THR A 125 7.67 -1.77 7.49
C THR A 125 6.62 -2.87 7.50
N ILE A 126 5.42 -2.54 7.04
CA ILE A 126 4.36 -3.49 6.77
C ILE A 126 4.43 -3.85 5.31
N THR A 127 4.60 -5.14 5.02
CA THR A 127 4.54 -5.67 3.66
C THR A 127 3.36 -6.62 3.57
N ALA A 128 2.41 -6.31 2.70
CA ALA A 128 1.21 -7.11 2.52
C ALA A 128 0.95 -7.35 1.04
N ILE A 129 0.52 -8.57 0.71
CA ILE A 129 0.07 -8.90 -0.64
C ILE A 129 -1.38 -8.46 -0.77
N VAL A 130 -1.66 -7.71 -1.84
CA VAL A 130 -3.01 -7.26 -2.17
C VAL A 130 -3.82 -8.43 -2.70
N ILE A 131 -5.05 -8.57 -2.21
CA ILE A 131 -5.97 -9.61 -2.66
C ILE A 131 -6.69 -9.13 -3.93
N GLY A 132 -6.36 -9.76 -5.06
CA GLY A 132 -6.88 -9.34 -6.36
C GLY A 132 -6.20 -8.09 -6.90
N GLU A 133 -6.89 -7.35 -7.73
CA GLU A 133 -6.40 -6.09 -8.30
C GLU A 133 -6.97 -4.89 -7.56
N PRO A 134 -6.17 -3.83 -7.34
CA PRO A 134 -6.70 -2.57 -6.82
C PRO A 134 -7.73 -1.96 -7.79
N VAL A 135 -8.75 -1.34 -7.23
CA VAL A 135 -9.72 -0.57 -8.00
C VAL A 135 -9.31 0.89 -7.92
N PHE A 136 -9.09 1.51 -9.09
CA PHE A 136 -8.71 2.91 -9.17
C PHE A 136 -9.94 3.76 -9.50
N THR A 137 -10.28 4.65 -8.60
CA THR A 137 -11.42 5.55 -8.72
C THR A 137 -10.93 6.96 -9.04
N THR A 138 -11.54 7.61 -10.03
CA THR A 138 -11.14 8.95 -10.49
C THR A 138 -12.24 9.99 -10.33
N ALA A 139 -13.35 9.62 -9.72
CA ALA A 139 -14.46 10.55 -9.47
C ALA A 139 -15.22 10.18 -8.21
#